data_e7207364a94a2d222af6f4cee9c15e22
#
_entry.id   e7207364a94a2d222af6f4cee9c15e22
#
_cell.length_a   1.000
_cell.length_b   1.000
_cell.length_c   1.000
_cell.angle_alpha   90.00
_cell.angle_beta   90.00
_cell.angle_gamma   90.00
#
_symmetry.space_group_name_H-M   'P 1'
#
loop_
_entity.id
_entity.type
_entity.pdbx_description
1 polymer ?
#
loop_
_entity_poly.entity_id
_entity_poly.type
_entity_poly.pdbx_seq_one_letter_code
_entity_poly.pdbx_strand_id
1 'polypeptide(L)'
;SLLTVNGVIAPGNSPGTLATGSQLWNDGGSYLWEINASNDAGGTIGTDPGWDWLDITGSLDLSLLSAGGFTIDIDSLTAGNIAGDAVGFDTWTKGNPGDVDYSFIIATASGGINNFDADKFSFDSSGFSNGPSWDWQIKLSGSDLVLEAYAVPEPSSTALLGLGGLALMLRRKRS
;
A
#
# COMPACT_ATOMS: atom_id res chain seq x y z
N SER A 1 -27.15 5.80 4.39
CA SER A 1 -26.63 6.45 5.62
C SER A 1 -25.22 6.98 5.39
N LEU A 2 -24.85 8.04 6.13
CA LEU A 2 -23.48 8.56 6.14
C LEU A 2 -22.71 7.88 7.29
N LEU A 3 -21.53 7.31 6.97
CA LEU A 3 -20.56 6.82 7.94
C LEU A 3 -19.46 7.86 8.11
N THR A 4 -19.24 8.34 9.33
CA THR A 4 -18.09 9.22 9.63
C THR A 4 -16.96 8.40 10.25
N VAL A 5 -15.77 8.44 9.64
CA VAL A 5 -14.59 7.68 10.08
C VAL A 5 -13.69 8.62 10.88
N ASN A 6 -13.66 8.42 12.21
CA ASN A 6 -12.83 9.17 13.16
C ASN A 6 -11.76 8.27 13.85
N GLY A 7 -11.68 7.02 13.49
CA GLY A 7 -10.79 6.00 14.02
C GLY A 7 -10.51 4.97 12.95
N VAL A 8 -10.28 3.73 13.34
CA VAL A 8 -9.93 2.66 12.40
C VAL A 8 -11.17 2.16 11.66
N ILE A 9 -11.13 2.13 10.33
CA ILE A 9 -12.05 1.36 9.49
C ILE A 9 -11.31 0.14 8.96
N ALA A 10 -11.95 -1.04 9.05
CA ALA A 10 -11.41 -2.28 8.54
C ALA A 10 -12.55 -3.14 8.00
N PRO A 11 -12.41 -3.79 6.82
CA PRO A 11 -13.41 -4.69 6.28
C PRO A 11 -13.74 -5.87 7.21
N GLY A 12 -12.74 -6.34 7.95
CA GLY A 12 -12.86 -7.53 8.80
C GLY A 12 -12.99 -8.82 8.01
N ASN A 13 -12.80 -9.94 8.66
CA ASN A 13 -12.78 -11.28 8.03
C ASN A 13 -11.71 -11.39 6.93
N SER A 14 -10.58 -10.85 7.22
CA SER A 14 -9.43 -10.47 6.40
C SER A 14 -8.80 -11.57 5.57
N PRO A 15 -8.52 -11.29 4.28
CA PRO A 15 -9.04 -10.14 3.52
C PRO A 15 -10.55 -10.24 3.26
N GLY A 16 -11.22 -9.10 3.08
CA GLY A 16 -12.68 -9.09 2.89
C GLY A 16 -13.22 -7.79 2.29
N THR A 17 -14.55 -7.71 2.21
CA THR A 17 -15.30 -6.55 1.71
C THR A 17 -16.12 -5.91 2.83
N LEU A 18 -16.01 -4.59 2.99
CA LEU A 18 -16.94 -3.81 3.80
C LEU A 18 -17.82 -2.93 2.90
N ALA A 19 -19.11 -3.29 2.79
CA ALA A 19 -20.09 -2.50 2.06
C ALA A 19 -20.71 -1.42 2.95
N THR A 20 -20.71 -0.16 2.48
CA THR A 20 -21.27 0.97 3.22
C THR A 20 -22.10 1.89 2.33
N GLY A 21 -22.78 2.90 2.96
CA GLY A 21 -23.32 4.07 2.27
C GLY A 21 -22.24 5.11 1.98
N SER A 22 -22.61 6.39 2.01
CA SER A 22 -21.60 7.46 1.89
C SER A 22 -20.68 7.49 3.09
N GLN A 23 -19.42 7.88 2.88
CA GLN A 23 -18.43 8.05 3.94
C GLN A 23 -17.87 9.47 3.97
N LEU A 24 -17.52 9.93 5.18
CA LEU A 24 -16.76 11.15 5.45
C LEU A 24 -15.56 10.76 6.31
N TRP A 25 -14.35 11.00 5.81
CA TRP A 25 -13.13 10.70 6.53
C TRP A 25 -12.58 11.94 7.22
N ASN A 26 -12.17 11.79 8.48
CA ASN A 26 -11.64 12.86 9.32
C ASN A 26 -10.15 12.63 9.65
N ASP A 27 -9.48 13.72 9.97
CA ASP A 27 -8.11 13.67 10.51
C ASP A 27 -8.01 12.75 11.73
N GLY A 28 -6.95 12.00 11.81
CA GLY A 28 -6.70 10.99 12.83
C GLY A 28 -7.43 9.65 12.60
N GLY A 29 -8.20 9.53 11.51
CA GLY A 29 -8.73 8.25 11.07
C GLY A 29 -7.69 7.40 10.37
N SER A 30 -7.95 6.09 10.28
CA SER A 30 -7.12 5.15 9.52
C SER A 30 -7.95 4.07 8.85
N TYR A 31 -7.40 3.53 7.77
CA TYR A 31 -7.91 2.33 7.12
C TYR A 31 -6.88 1.21 7.30
N LEU A 32 -7.24 0.22 8.11
CA LEU A 32 -6.48 -1.03 8.18
C LEU A 32 -6.79 -1.84 6.93
N TRP A 33 -5.81 -1.93 6.06
CA TRP A 33 -5.88 -2.66 4.80
C TRP A 33 -4.99 -3.88 4.83
N GLU A 34 -5.58 -5.04 4.64
CA GLU A 34 -4.91 -6.32 4.74
C GLU A 34 -4.88 -7.04 3.39
N ILE A 35 -3.78 -7.74 3.13
CA ILE A 35 -3.57 -8.53 1.91
C ILE A 35 -2.88 -9.85 2.21
N ASN A 36 -3.38 -10.97 1.65
CA ASN A 36 -2.74 -12.27 1.74
C ASN A 36 -2.27 -12.82 0.39
N ALA A 37 -2.77 -12.27 -0.73
CA ALA A 37 -2.31 -12.64 -2.07
C ALA A 37 -2.43 -11.46 -3.05
N SER A 38 -1.39 -11.23 -3.86
CA SER A 38 -1.44 -10.26 -4.96
C SER A 38 -2.19 -10.82 -6.17
N ASN A 39 -2.52 -9.95 -7.14
CA ASN A 39 -3.15 -10.37 -8.42
C ASN A 39 -2.31 -11.42 -9.14
N ASP A 40 -0.97 -11.34 -9.05
CA ASP A 40 -0.06 -12.28 -9.71
C ASP A 40 -0.14 -13.69 -9.12
N ALA A 41 -0.57 -13.79 -7.87
CA ALA A 41 -0.82 -15.06 -7.20
C ALA A 41 -2.29 -15.49 -7.23
N GLY A 42 -3.12 -14.83 -8.05
CA GLY A 42 -4.54 -15.13 -8.17
C GLY A 42 -5.40 -14.52 -7.08
N GLY A 43 -4.86 -13.60 -6.28
CA GLY A 43 -5.63 -12.81 -5.34
C GLY A 43 -6.61 -11.88 -6.05
N THR A 44 -7.76 -11.66 -5.44
CA THR A 44 -8.82 -10.80 -5.97
C THR A 44 -9.33 -9.82 -4.93
N ILE A 45 -9.85 -8.69 -5.40
CA ILE A 45 -10.37 -7.63 -4.57
C ILE A 45 -11.51 -8.11 -3.66
N GLY A 46 -11.44 -7.75 -2.39
CA GLY A 46 -12.49 -7.98 -1.39
C GLY A 46 -12.76 -9.44 -1.05
N THR A 47 -11.84 -10.34 -1.34
CA THR A 47 -11.99 -11.79 -1.11
C THR A 47 -10.72 -12.41 -0.53
N ASP A 48 -10.85 -13.61 0.02
CA ASP A 48 -9.76 -14.49 0.42
C ASP A 48 -9.64 -15.65 -0.58
N PRO A 49 -8.49 -15.83 -1.29
CA PRO A 49 -7.30 -15.01 -1.25
C PRO A 49 -7.44 -13.68 -2.01
N GLY A 50 -6.80 -12.64 -1.49
CA GLY A 50 -6.78 -11.33 -2.12
C GLY A 50 -6.45 -10.20 -1.14
N TRP A 51 -7.20 -9.11 -1.21
CA TRP A 51 -7.00 -7.94 -0.37
C TRP A 51 -8.31 -7.24 -0.01
N ASP A 52 -8.27 -6.48 1.06
CA ASP A 52 -9.40 -5.73 1.61
C ASP A 52 -9.95 -4.68 0.65
N TRP A 53 -11.27 -4.53 0.67
CA TRP A 53 -11.98 -3.56 -0.16
C TRP A 53 -13.12 -2.87 0.57
N LEU A 54 -13.18 -1.55 0.41
CA LEU A 54 -14.34 -0.75 0.81
C LEU A 54 -15.27 -0.53 -0.39
N ASP A 55 -16.46 -1.14 -0.36
CA ASP A 55 -17.52 -0.92 -1.35
C ASP A 55 -18.47 0.17 -0.84
N ILE A 56 -18.28 1.40 -1.32
CA ILE A 56 -19.03 2.58 -0.90
C ILE A 56 -20.11 2.87 -1.95
N THR A 57 -21.36 2.49 -1.67
CA THR A 57 -22.49 2.70 -2.60
C THR A 57 -22.90 4.19 -2.75
N GLY A 58 -22.39 5.07 -1.89
CA GLY A 58 -22.53 6.53 -1.98
C GLY A 58 -21.23 7.23 -2.35
N SER A 59 -21.07 8.46 -1.90
CA SER A 59 -19.84 9.24 -2.08
C SER A 59 -18.86 9.04 -0.92
N LEU A 60 -17.57 9.18 -1.22
CA LEU A 60 -16.50 9.35 -0.24
C LEU A 60 -16.10 10.83 -0.22
N ASP A 61 -16.24 11.49 0.92
CA ASP A 61 -15.83 12.88 1.11
C ASP A 61 -14.56 12.96 1.96
N LEU A 62 -13.51 13.58 1.39
CA LEU A 62 -12.19 13.79 1.99
C LEU A 62 -11.95 15.27 2.34
N SER A 63 -13.02 16.08 2.42
CA SER A 63 -12.89 17.53 2.62
C SER A 63 -12.31 17.92 3.98
N LEU A 64 -12.46 17.06 4.99
CA LEU A 64 -11.98 17.30 6.36
C LEU A 64 -10.55 16.80 6.61
N LEU A 65 -9.90 16.22 5.60
CA LEU A 65 -8.52 15.77 5.73
C LEU A 65 -7.55 16.91 5.47
N SER A 66 -6.60 17.09 6.37
CA SER A 66 -5.37 17.85 6.20
C SER A 66 -4.25 16.98 5.61
N ALA A 67 -3.09 17.57 5.29
CA ALA A 67 -1.93 16.82 4.80
C ALA A 67 -1.46 15.78 5.84
N GLY A 68 -1.36 14.51 5.42
CA GLY A 68 -1.03 13.37 6.28
C GLY A 68 -2.10 13.04 7.33
N GLY A 69 -3.31 13.58 7.20
CA GLY A 69 -4.37 13.48 8.21
C GLY A 69 -5.03 12.12 8.33
N PHE A 70 -4.95 11.27 7.29
CA PHE A 70 -5.53 9.92 7.29
C PHE A 70 -4.46 8.87 6.99
N THR A 71 -4.39 7.82 7.79
CA THR A 71 -3.39 6.77 7.64
C THR A 71 -3.96 5.56 6.89
N ILE A 72 -3.26 5.11 5.85
CA ILE A 72 -3.45 3.76 5.31
C ILE A 72 -2.46 2.85 6.05
N ASP A 73 -3.00 1.97 6.89
CA ASP A 73 -2.26 1.00 7.69
C ASP A 73 -2.22 -0.32 6.90
N ILE A 74 -1.02 -0.73 6.49
CA ILE A 74 -0.83 -1.77 5.46
C ILE A 74 -0.24 -3.00 6.12
N ASP A 75 -1.04 -4.07 6.20
CA ASP A 75 -0.66 -5.33 6.79
C ASP A 75 -0.64 -6.46 5.77
N SER A 76 0.39 -7.30 5.82
CA SER A 76 0.43 -8.53 5.04
C SER A 76 0.12 -9.75 5.91
N LEU A 77 -0.63 -10.67 5.30
CA LEU A 77 -1.03 -11.93 5.91
C LEU A 77 -0.52 -13.10 5.07
N THR A 78 -0.20 -14.19 5.72
CA THR A 78 0.04 -15.47 5.03
C THR A 78 -1.27 -16.00 4.42
N ALA A 79 -1.19 -17.03 3.57
CA ALA A 79 -2.38 -17.73 3.05
C ALA A 79 -3.28 -18.34 4.14
N GLY A 80 -2.84 -18.39 5.38
CA GLY A 80 -3.62 -18.82 6.54
C GLY A 80 -4.22 -17.67 7.35
N ASN A 81 -4.21 -16.45 6.84
CA ASN A 81 -4.74 -15.24 7.47
C ASN A 81 -4.13 -14.92 8.84
N ILE A 82 -2.83 -15.16 8.98
CA ILE A 82 -2.02 -14.75 10.13
C ILE A 82 -0.92 -13.78 9.64
N ALA A 83 -0.50 -12.85 10.48
CA ALA A 83 0.54 -11.89 10.14
C ALA A 83 1.78 -12.58 9.54
N GLY A 84 2.25 -12.09 8.41
CA GLY A 84 3.37 -12.67 7.66
C GLY A 84 3.33 -12.33 6.18
N ASP A 85 4.17 -12.99 5.38
CA ASP A 85 4.33 -12.67 3.97
C ASP A 85 3.08 -13.05 3.14
N ALA A 86 2.52 -12.07 2.43
CA ALA A 86 1.50 -12.31 1.44
C ALA A 86 2.08 -12.99 0.20
N VAL A 87 1.26 -13.84 -0.46
CA VAL A 87 1.69 -14.60 -1.63
C VAL A 87 1.75 -13.70 -2.87
N GLY A 88 2.79 -13.88 -3.69
CA GLY A 88 2.90 -13.21 -5.01
C GLY A 88 3.52 -11.82 -4.98
N PHE A 89 4.15 -11.42 -3.88
CA PHE A 89 5.07 -10.28 -3.86
C PHE A 89 6.47 -10.77 -4.18
N ASP A 90 6.82 -10.75 -5.47
CA ASP A 90 8.16 -11.08 -5.95
C ASP A 90 8.90 -9.79 -6.31
N THR A 91 9.95 -9.54 -5.57
CA THR A 91 10.66 -8.27 -5.52
C THR A 91 11.72 -8.10 -6.58
N TRP A 92 12.11 -9.19 -7.24
CA TRP A 92 13.28 -9.19 -8.10
C TRP A 92 12.96 -9.19 -9.60
N THR A 93 11.69 -9.39 -9.97
CA THR A 93 11.29 -9.63 -11.36
C THR A 93 10.45 -8.53 -11.97
N LYS A 94 9.97 -7.55 -11.20
CA LYS A 94 9.10 -6.50 -11.70
C LYS A 94 9.82 -5.15 -11.75
N GLY A 95 9.78 -4.57 -12.92
CA GLY A 95 10.03 -3.16 -13.20
C GLY A 95 11.47 -2.66 -13.13
N ASN A 96 11.61 -1.45 -13.62
CA ASN A 96 12.77 -0.61 -13.36
C ASN A 96 12.53 0.18 -12.08
N PRO A 97 13.59 0.69 -11.41
CA PRO A 97 13.42 1.58 -10.27
C PRO A 97 12.48 2.75 -10.61
N GLY A 98 11.37 2.86 -9.87
CA GLY A 98 10.35 3.89 -10.06
C GLY A 98 9.13 3.49 -10.89
N ASP A 99 9.09 2.28 -11.46
CA ASP A 99 7.87 1.74 -12.06
C ASP A 99 6.95 1.18 -10.95
N VAL A 100 5.63 1.26 -11.18
CA VAL A 100 4.64 0.64 -10.28
C VAL A 100 4.75 -0.86 -10.38
N ASP A 101 5.09 -1.54 -9.28
CA ASP A 101 5.19 -2.99 -9.25
C ASP A 101 3.83 -3.65 -9.02
N TYR A 102 3.03 -3.08 -8.09
CA TYR A 102 1.69 -3.57 -7.76
C TYR A 102 0.70 -2.43 -7.64
N SER A 103 -0.54 -2.69 -8.01
CA SER A 103 -1.64 -1.72 -7.96
C SER A 103 -2.92 -2.40 -7.46
N PHE A 104 -3.50 -1.86 -6.39
CA PHE A 104 -4.66 -2.43 -5.72
C PHE A 104 -5.77 -1.40 -5.58
N ILE A 105 -6.98 -1.71 -6.07
CA ILE A 105 -8.16 -0.91 -5.71
C ILE A 105 -8.50 -1.24 -4.26
N ILE A 106 -8.42 -0.25 -3.37
CA ILE A 106 -8.68 -0.42 -1.94
C ILE A 106 -10.04 0.10 -1.52
N ALA A 107 -10.61 1.02 -2.29
CA ALA A 107 -11.97 1.52 -2.11
C ALA A 107 -12.57 1.92 -3.44
N THR A 108 -13.88 1.69 -3.61
CA THR A 108 -14.68 2.20 -4.74
C THR A 108 -15.86 2.98 -4.17
N ALA A 109 -16.10 4.22 -4.64
CA ALA A 109 -17.24 5.02 -4.24
C ALA A 109 -18.13 5.31 -5.46
N SER A 110 -19.27 4.61 -5.58
CA SER A 110 -20.17 4.73 -6.74
C SER A 110 -20.73 6.16 -6.94
N GLY A 111 -20.85 6.94 -5.87
CA GLY A 111 -21.23 8.35 -5.90
C GLY A 111 -20.07 9.32 -6.13
N GLY A 112 -18.86 8.78 -6.35
CA GLY A 112 -17.62 9.56 -6.56
C GLY A 112 -16.84 9.84 -5.29
N ILE A 113 -15.57 10.21 -5.48
CA ILE A 113 -14.64 10.59 -4.41
C ILE A 113 -14.37 12.10 -4.52
N ASN A 114 -14.71 12.83 -3.48
CA ASN A 114 -14.66 14.28 -3.43
C ASN A 114 -13.44 14.76 -2.65
N ASN A 115 -12.83 15.88 -3.10
CA ASN A 115 -11.72 16.55 -2.42
C ASN A 115 -10.47 15.68 -2.24
N PHE A 116 -10.22 14.76 -3.18
CA PHE A 116 -9.02 13.94 -3.19
C PHE A 116 -7.77 14.80 -3.37
N ASP A 117 -6.77 14.52 -2.56
CA ASP A 117 -5.39 14.96 -2.69
C ASP A 117 -4.53 13.87 -2.07
N ALA A 118 -3.52 13.39 -2.78
CA ALA A 118 -2.64 12.32 -2.31
C ALA A 118 -1.88 12.72 -1.04
N ASP A 119 -1.55 14.01 -0.88
CA ASP A 119 -0.84 14.53 0.29
C ASP A 119 -1.66 14.43 1.59
N LYS A 120 -2.96 14.17 1.51
CA LYS A 120 -3.83 13.95 2.68
C LYS A 120 -3.60 12.62 3.37
N PHE A 121 -2.86 11.72 2.73
CA PHE A 121 -2.63 10.37 3.22
C PHE A 121 -1.22 10.19 3.75
N SER A 122 -1.12 9.41 4.81
CA SER A 122 0.12 8.83 5.32
C SER A 122 0.04 7.31 5.24
N PHE A 123 1.19 6.64 5.24
CA PHE A 123 1.25 5.18 5.13
C PHE A 123 2.00 4.62 6.32
N ASP A 124 1.43 3.62 6.98
CA ASP A 124 2.12 2.77 7.94
C ASP A 124 2.19 1.35 7.36
N SER A 125 3.38 0.91 7.02
CA SER A 125 3.64 -0.42 6.49
C SER A 125 4.46 -1.28 7.44
N SER A 126 4.44 -0.96 8.73
CA SER A 126 5.17 -1.72 9.75
C SER A 126 4.66 -3.15 9.91
N GLY A 127 3.39 -3.40 9.55
CA GLY A 127 2.77 -4.73 9.50
C GLY A 127 2.95 -5.48 8.17
N PHE A 128 3.57 -4.85 7.16
CA PHE A 128 3.82 -5.48 5.87
C PHE A 128 5.15 -6.23 5.87
N SER A 129 5.11 -7.56 5.94
CA SER A 129 6.27 -8.44 6.15
C SER A 129 7.07 -8.77 4.89
N ASN A 130 6.46 -8.62 3.69
CA ASN A 130 7.15 -8.95 2.44
C ASN A 130 8.35 -8.02 2.22
N GLY A 131 9.55 -8.59 2.14
CA GLY A 131 10.76 -7.85 1.77
C GLY A 131 10.91 -7.66 0.25
N PRO A 132 11.74 -6.74 -0.21
CA PRO A 132 12.45 -5.68 0.48
C PRO A 132 11.53 -4.52 0.89
N SER A 133 12.10 -3.36 1.21
CA SER A 133 11.31 -2.15 1.50
C SER A 133 10.46 -1.74 0.31
N TRP A 134 9.23 -1.36 0.60
CA TRP A 134 8.28 -0.84 -0.38
C TRP A 134 7.99 0.64 -0.11
N ASP A 135 7.88 1.41 -1.19
CA ASP A 135 7.31 2.75 -1.16
C ASP A 135 5.84 2.67 -1.59
N TRP A 136 4.96 3.39 -0.89
CA TRP A 136 3.53 3.30 -1.09
C TRP A 136 2.98 4.65 -1.51
N GLN A 137 2.09 4.64 -2.49
CA GLN A 137 1.42 5.84 -2.97
C GLN A 137 -0.07 5.54 -3.17
N ILE A 138 -0.89 6.60 -3.14
CA ILE A 138 -2.31 6.51 -3.41
C ILE A 138 -2.67 7.44 -4.54
N LYS A 139 -3.55 6.98 -5.43
CA LYS A 139 -4.09 7.80 -6.51
C LYS A 139 -5.60 7.63 -6.65
N LEU A 140 -6.22 8.60 -7.28
CA LEU A 140 -7.61 8.53 -7.73
C LEU A 140 -7.67 8.02 -9.18
N SER A 141 -8.50 7.02 -9.42
CA SER A 141 -8.76 6.49 -10.76
C SER A 141 -10.28 6.35 -10.96
N GLY A 142 -10.89 7.34 -11.56
CA GLY A 142 -12.36 7.38 -11.66
C GLY A 142 -13.03 7.46 -10.29
N SER A 143 -13.75 6.41 -9.92
CA SER A 143 -14.41 6.26 -8.61
C SER A 143 -13.61 5.42 -7.62
N ASP A 144 -12.36 5.08 -7.95
CA ASP A 144 -11.54 4.16 -7.16
C ASP A 144 -10.38 4.89 -6.46
N LEU A 145 -10.14 4.58 -5.19
CA LEU A 145 -8.85 4.79 -4.55
C LEU A 145 -7.95 3.59 -4.86
N VAL A 146 -6.79 3.88 -5.44
CA VAL A 146 -5.82 2.87 -5.85
C VAL A 146 -4.54 3.05 -5.04
N LEU A 147 -4.17 2.00 -4.32
CA LEU A 147 -2.90 1.89 -3.61
C LEU A 147 -1.86 1.28 -4.54
N GLU A 148 -0.72 1.94 -4.68
CA GLU A 148 0.39 1.48 -5.52
C GLU A 148 1.62 1.19 -4.68
N ALA A 149 2.28 0.08 -4.96
CA ALA A 149 3.52 -0.33 -4.33
C ALA A 149 4.69 -0.27 -5.32
N TYR A 150 5.80 0.31 -4.87
CA TYR A 150 7.03 0.46 -5.63
C TYR A 150 8.15 -0.23 -4.85
N ALA A 151 8.85 -1.17 -5.48
CA ALA A 151 10.01 -1.78 -4.85
C ALA A 151 11.14 -0.75 -4.73
N VAL A 152 11.65 -0.58 -3.51
CA VAL A 152 12.83 0.26 -3.26
C VAL A 152 14.07 -0.61 -3.48
N PRO A 153 14.89 -0.37 -4.54
CA PRO A 153 16.10 -1.15 -4.77
C PRO A 153 17.07 -0.96 -3.60
N GLU A 154 17.51 -2.04 -2.99
CA GLU A 154 18.59 -1.95 -2.01
C GLU A 154 19.84 -1.35 -2.67
N PRO A 155 20.54 -0.41 -2.03
CA PRO A 155 21.82 0.08 -2.54
C PRO A 155 22.75 -1.12 -2.70
N SER A 156 23.11 -1.44 -3.95
CA SER A 156 23.87 -2.64 -4.28
C SER A 156 25.20 -2.63 -3.51
N SER A 157 25.32 -3.49 -2.50
CA SER A 157 26.54 -3.71 -1.71
C SER A 157 27.75 -3.99 -2.62
N THR A 158 27.52 -4.50 -3.82
CA THR A 158 28.51 -4.67 -4.90
C THR A 158 29.10 -3.36 -5.42
N ALA A 159 28.32 -2.27 -5.50
CA ALA A 159 28.86 -0.96 -5.86
C ALA A 159 29.75 -0.39 -4.76
N LEU A 160 29.39 -0.62 -3.50
CA LEU A 160 30.20 -0.19 -2.35
C LEU A 160 31.49 -1.01 -2.21
N LEU A 161 31.43 -2.34 -2.46
CA LEU A 161 32.61 -3.22 -2.50
C LEU A 161 33.52 -2.85 -3.67
N GLY A 162 32.96 -2.54 -4.84
CA GLY A 162 33.72 -2.11 -6.02
C GLY A 162 34.48 -0.80 -5.78
N LEU A 163 33.82 0.20 -5.19
CA LEU A 163 34.44 1.47 -4.80
C LEU A 163 35.51 1.29 -3.70
N GLY A 164 35.23 0.46 -2.69
CA GLY A 164 36.19 0.11 -1.64
C GLY A 164 37.41 -0.63 -2.17
N GLY A 165 37.22 -1.58 -3.08
CA GLY A 165 38.31 -2.30 -3.75
C GLY A 165 39.18 -1.41 -4.62
N LEU A 166 38.54 -0.49 -5.38
CA LEU A 166 39.27 0.49 -6.20
C LEU A 166 40.09 1.47 -5.35
N ALA A 167 39.56 1.93 -4.21
CA ALA A 167 40.28 2.79 -3.28
C ALA A 167 41.50 2.10 -2.67
N LEU A 168 41.39 0.81 -2.34
CA LEU A 168 42.51 0.00 -1.84
C LEU A 168 43.59 -0.22 -2.92
N MET A 169 43.22 -0.46 -4.18
CA MET A 169 44.17 -0.59 -5.29
C MET A 169 44.91 0.71 -5.59
N LEU A 170 44.24 1.86 -5.52
CA LEU A 170 44.85 3.18 -5.73
C LEU A 170 45.80 3.55 -4.59
N ARG A 171 45.52 3.12 -3.37
CA ARG A 171 46.41 3.34 -2.21
C ARG A 171 47.71 2.54 -2.33
N ARG A 172 47.65 1.33 -2.90
CA ARG A 172 48.81 0.44 -3.07
C ARG A 172 49.82 0.92 -4.12
N LYS A 173 49.40 1.79 -5.07
CA LYS A 173 50.29 2.38 -6.10
C LYS A 173 51.06 3.61 -5.62
N ARG A 174 50.85 4.09 -4.39
CA ARG A 174 51.54 5.28 -3.83
C ARG A 174 52.60 4.94 -2.78
N SER A 175 53.01 3.65 -2.63
CA SER A 175 54.05 3.18 -1.74
C SER A 175 55.27 2.77 -2.54
#